data_07c33f192258ead3697222f29f03dde5
#
_entry.id   07c33f192258ead3697222f29f03dde5
#
_cell.length_a   1.000
_cell.length_b   1.000
_cell.length_c   1.000
_cell.angle_alpha   90.00
_cell.angle_beta   90.00
_cell.angle_gamma   90.00
#
_symmetry.space_group_name_H-M   'P 1'
#
loop_
_entity.id
_entity.type
_entity.pdbx_description
1 polymer ?
#
loop_
_entity_poly.entity_id
_entity_poly.type
_entity_poly.pdbx_seq_one_letter_code
_entity_poly.pdbx_strand_id
1 'polypeptide(L)'
;MPKNKKRAMEKAVWKLSPQLWNADLESSAIFLTFAHQIILTHMSYPICFVSLGPGDPELITLKGLKKLRQADIIYCPATISKSGQLLSRAARIIEELEIEKSVVQFFTLPMSKDRTKVWKVYDTLYEKAISARDKEKKVVIVAEGDAGFYSSIQYIYDKFKENRIEVERTAGIPAFIAAGALAGLHIVKQEEQIIVIPGMLTAEELSKKIKTGNVIVIMKLSQCVEAVHTCIRLHPETNFHYFENVGTGEEFYTSDRKQIQRKIFPYFSLMIIQ
;
A
#
# COMPACT_ATOMS: atom_id res chain seq x y z
N MET A 1 25.55 -10.15 -13.72
CA MET A 1 24.54 -11.16 -13.38
C MET A 1 24.79 -11.64 -11.95
N PRO A 2 23.85 -11.55 -10.98
CA PRO A 2 24.07 -11.99 -9.61
C PRO A 2 24.31 -13.51 -9.56
N LYS A 3 25.33 -13.95 -8.82
CA LYS A 3 25.77 -15.36 -8.69
C LYS A 3 24.62 -16.34 -8.36
N ASN A 4 23.60 -15.91 -7.61
CA ASN A 4 22.44 -16.73 -7.27
C ASN A 4 21.50 -17.03 -8.45
N LYS A 5 21.40 -16.15 -9.46
CA LYS A 5 20.59 -16.39 -10.67
C LYS A 5 21.27 -17.40 -11.60
N LYS A 6 22.60 -17.35 -11.72
CA LYS A 6 23.35 -18.32 -12.51
C LYS A 6 23.19 -19.75 -11.96
N ARG A 7 23.24 -19.90 -10.63
CA ARG A 7 23.09 -21.21 -9.95
C ARG A 7 21.66 -21.78 -10.02
N ALA A 8 20.64 -20.91 -10.02
CA ALA A 8 19.25 -21.32 -10.23
C ALA A 8 19.01 -21.76 -11.68
N MET A 9 19.61 -21.07 -12.63
CA MET A 9 19.57 -21.35 -14.06
C MET A 9 20.26 -22.69 -14.38
N GLU A 10 21.45 -22.92 -13.84
CA GLU A 10 22.16 -24.18 -13.96
C GLU A 10 21.33 -25.34 -13.39
N LYS A 11 20.70 -25.18 -12.23
CA LYS A 11 19.81 -26.21 -11.65
C LYS A 11 18.54 -26.46 -12.46
N ALA A 12 17.98 -25.46 -13.12
CA ALA A 12 16.79 -25.63 -13.98
C ALA A 12 17.14 -26.38 -15.27
N VAL A 13 18.28 -26.05 -15.90
CA VAL A 13 18.79 -26.74 -17.09
C VAL A 13 19.13 -28.21 -16.79
N TRP A 14 19.76 -28.50 -15.63
CA TRP A 14 20.09 -29.86 -15.20
C TRP A 14 18.88 -30.75 -14.86
N LYS A 15 17.73 -30.15 -14.52
CA LYS A 15 16.48 -30.91 -14.27
C LYS A 15 15.72 -31.31 -15.54
N LEU A 16 16.02 -30.70 -16.68
CA LEU A 16 15.22 -30.85 -17.91
C LEU A 16 15.59 -32.00 -18.81
N SER A 17 16.61 -32.75 -18.61
CA SER A 17 16.76 -34.16 -19.01
C SER A 17 18.19 -34.71 -19.17
N PRO A 18 18.47 -35.92 -18.68
CA PRO A 18 19.62 -36.75 -19.07
C PRO A 18 19.48 -37.38 -20.49
N GLN A 19 18.29 -37.29 -21.10
CA GLN A 19 17.96 -37.99 -22.37
C GLN A 19 18.33 -37.19 -23.64
N LEU A 20 18.71 -35.90 -23.50
CA LEU A 20 18.99 -35.00 -24.63
C LEU A 20 20.47 -34.90 -25.03
N TRP A 21 21.34 -35.62 -24.35
CA TRP A 21 22.78 -35.61 -24.66
C TRP A 21 23.21 -36.37 -25.93
N ASN A 22 22.27 -37.11 -26.53
CA ASN A 22 22.49 -37.88 -27.76
C ASN A 22 21.80 -37.30 -29.00
N ALA A 23 21.36 -36.07 -28.96
CA ALA A 23 20.67 -35.41 -30.10
C ALA A 23 21.68 -34.75 -31.03
N ASP A 24 21.42 -34.81 -32.34
CA ASP A 24 22.24 -34.21 -33.40
C ASP A 24 22.33 -32.68 -33.25
N LEU A 25 23.29 -32.06 -33.94
CA LEU A 25 23.57 -30.61 -33.89
C LEU A 25 22.35 -29.71 -34.20
N GLU A 26 21.45 -30.17 -35.10
CA GLU A 26 20.21 -29.46 -35.44
C GLU A 26 19.22 -29.47 -34.26
N SER A 27 19.03 -30.61 -33.62
CA SER A 27 18.20 -30.74 -32.41
C SER A 27 18.74 -29.91 -31.24
N SER A 28 20.06 -29.81 -31.13
CA SER A 28 20.71 -28.96 -30.13
C SER A 28 20.47 -27.47 -30.38
N ALA A 29 20.47 -27.02 -31.65
CA ALA A 29 20.21 -25.63 -32.02
C ALA A 29 18.74 -25.25 -31.75
N ILE A 30 17.79 -26.15 -32.07
CA ILE A 30 16.38 -25.98 -31.76
C ILE A 30 16.15 -25.94 -30.25
N PHE A 31 16.82 -26.82 -29.48
CA PHE A 31 16.72 -26.83 -28.03
C PHE A 31 17.31 -25.56 -27.40
N LEU A 32 18.48 -25.08 -27.89
CA LEU A 32 19.05 -23.82 -27.43
C LEU A 32 18.15 -22.63 -27.75
N THR A 33 17.47 -22.63 -28.91
CA THR A 33 16.50 -21.60 -29.28
C THR A 33 15.26 -21.69 -28.39
N PHE A 34 14.73 -22.88 -28.13
CA PHE A 34 13.60 -23.09 -27.20
C PHE A 34 13.97 -22.76 -25.75
N ALA A 35 15.15 -23.18 -25.28
CA ALA A 35 15.66 -22.85 -23.96
C ALA A 35 15.92 -21.33 -23.83
N HIS A 36 16.44 -20.70 -24.87
CA HIS A 36 16.62 -19.26 -24.93
C HIS A 36 15.27 -18.52 -24.91
N GLN A 37 14.26 -19.03 -25.63
CA GLN A 37 12.91 -18.50 -25.66
C GLN A 37 12.20 -18.69 -24.32
N ILE A 38 12.36 -19.86 -23.68
CA ILE A 38 11.84 -20.13 -22.31
C ILE A 38 12.56 -19.24 -21.27
N ILE A 39 13.86 -19.03 -21.42
CA ILE A 39 14.65 -18.13 -20.54
C ILE A 39 14.21 -16.66 -20.72
N LEU A 40 13.97 -16.24 -21.95
CA LEU A 40 13.45 -14.89 -22.25
C LEU A 40 12.03 -14.70 -21.70
N THR A 41 11.16 -15.71 -21.82
CA THR A 41 9.79 -15.65 -21.23
C THR A 41 9.78 -15.69 -19.70
N HIS A 42 10.89 -16.10 -19.04
CA HIS A 42 11.01 -16.12 -17.58
C HIS A 42 11.80 -14.94 -17.00
N MET A 43 12.23 -13.97 -17.78
CA MET A 43 12.95 -12.79 -17.30
C MET A 43 12.07 -11.57 -17.05
N SER A 44 10.75 -11.75 -16.98
CA SER A 44 9.89 -10.63 -16.63
C SER A 44 10.08 -10.21 -15.16
N TYR A 45 10.17 -8.90 -14.92
CA TYR A 45 10.28 -8.37 -13.56
C TYR A 45 8.98 -8.59 -12.77
N PRO A 46 9.04 -8.84 -11.45
CA PRO A 46 7.85 -8.85 -10.62
C PRO A 46 7.18 -7.47 -10.65
N ILE A 47 5.85 -7.45 -10.57
CA ILE A 47 5.12 -6.20 -10.30
C ILE A 47 5.38 -5.81 -8.84
N CYS A 48 5.96 -4.62 -8.62
CA CYS A 48 6.32 -4.18 -7.28
C CYS A 48 5.25 -3.26 -6.70
N PHE A 49 4.78 -3.59 -5.49
CA PHE A 49 3.90 -2.73 -4.70
C PHE A 49 4.75 -1.98 -3.67
N VAL A 50 4.77 -0.66 -3.76
CA VAL A 50 5.60 0.17 -2.87
C VAL A 50 4.72 0.97 -1.93
N SER A 51 4.94 0.76 -0.62
CA SER A 51 4.34 1.54 0.45
C SER A 51 5.10 2.86 0.61
N LEU A 52 4.40 3.99 0.51
CA LEU A 52 4.99 5.34 0.57
C LEU A 52 5.11 5.91 1.98
N GLY A 53 4.51 5.23 2.99
CA GLY A 53 4.38 5.80 4.32
C GLY A 53 3.19 6.77 4.46
N PRO A 54 3.06 7.44 5.63
CA PRO A 54 1.84 8.17 6.01
C PRO A 54 1.66 9.54 5.35
N GLY A 55 2.73 10.10 4.74
CA GLY A 55 2.69 11.43 4.13
C GLY A 55 4.06 12.09 4.07
N ASP A 56 4.85 11.97 5.12
CA ASP A 56 6.23 12.44 5.18
C ASP A 56 7.13 11.54 4.30
N PRO A 57 7.82 12.10 3.29
CA PRO A 57 8.70 11.36 2.41
C PRO A 57 9.88 10.71 3.15
N GLU A 58 10.34 11.28 4.27
CA GLU A 58 11.43 10.70 5.07
C GLU A 58 11.01 9.40 5.78
N LEU A 59 9.71 9.15 5.90
CA LEU A 59 9.16 7.91 6.46
C LEU A 59 9.01 6.77 5.45
N ILE A 60 9.49 6.95 4.21
CA ILE A 60 9.59 5.85 3.26
C ILE A 60 10.70 4.88 3.68
N THR A 61 10.50 3.60 3.46
CA THR A 61 11.58 2.63 3.67
C THR A 61 12.65 2.73 2.58
N LEU A 62 13.93 2.54 2.94
CA LEU A 62 15.02 2.50 1.97
C LEU A 62 14.77 1.47 0.85
N LYS A 63 14.10 0.36 1.15
CA LYS A 63 13.71 -0.63 0.14
C LYS A 63 12.69 -0.05 -0.83
N GLY A 64 11.69 0.68 -0.34
CA GLY A 64 10.69 1.36 -1.15
C GLY A 64 11.32 2.40 -2.06
N LEU A 65 12.15 3.28 -1.52
CA LEU A 65 12.87 4.30 -2.29
C LEU A 65 13.74 3.71 -3.41
N LYS A 66 14.48 2.63 -3.11
CA LYS A 66 15.28 1.93 -4.14
C LYS A 66 14.42 1.36 -5.27
N LYS A 67 13.22 0.86 -4.97
CA LYS A 67 12.29 0.35 -5.99
C LYS A 67 11.74 1.49 -6.85
N LEU A 68 11.38 2.64 -6.25
CA LEU A 68 10.92 3.82 -6.99
C LEU A 68 11.99 4.33 -7.94
N ARG A 69 13.23 4.50 -7.48
CA ARG A 69 14.36 4.99 -8.30
C ARG A 69 14.76 4.04 -9.44
N GLN A 70 14.39 2.77 -9.36
CA GLN A 70 14.70 1.76 -10.38
C GLN A 70 13.51 1.47 -11.31
N ALA A 71 12.36 2.11 -11.09
CA ALA A 71 11.15 1.87 -11.86
C ALA A 71 11.24 2.51 -13.24
N ASP A 72 10.75 1.81 -14.26
CA ASP A 72 10.50 2.38 -15.59
C ASP A 72 9.10 3.00 -15.67
N ILE A 73 8.17 2.51 -14.85
CA ILE A 73 6.80 3.02 -14.74
C ILE A 73 6.35 2.94 -13.29
N ILE A 74 5.79 4.04 -12.77
CA ILE A 74 5.18 4.12 -11.44
C ILE A 74 3.71 4.48 -11.61
N TYR A 75 2.82 3.56 -11.27
CA TYR A 75 1.39 3.83 -11.21
C TYR A 75 1.02 4.44 -9.86
N CYS A 76 0.50 5.67 -9.91
CA CYS A 76 0.21 6.49 -8.74
C CYS A 76 -1.30 6.73 -8.62
N PRO A 77 -1.94 6.42 -7.46
CA PRO A 77 -3.36 6.67 -7.26
C PRO A 77 -3.65 8.17 -7.19
N ALA A 78 -4.74 8.58 -7.78
CA ALA A 78 -5.26 9.94 -7.71
C ALA A 78 -6.78 9.95 -7.59
N THR A 79 -7.34 11.09 -7.18
CA THR A 79 -8.78 11.36 -7.18
C THR A 79 -9.05 12.63 -7.95
N ILE A 80 -10.27 12.82 -8.41
CA ILE A 80 -10.70 14.08 -9.05
C ILE A 80 -11.56 14.84 -8.03
N SER A 81 -11.18 16.08 -7.74
CA SER A 81 -11.97 16.97 -6.90
C SER A 81 -13.28 17.37 -7.58
N LYS A 82 -14.20 17.98 -6.83
CA LYS A 82 -15.44 18.54 -7.37
C LYS A 82 -15.20 19.62 -8.44
N SER A 83 -14.05 20.30 -8.38
CA SER A 83 -13.62 21.29 -9.36
C SER A 83 -12.91 20.70 -10.59
N GLY A 84 -12.81 19.37 -10.70
CA GLY A 84 -12.12 18.69 -11.81
C GLY A 84 -10.60 18.61 -11.66
N GLN A 85 -10.02 19.07 -10.56
CA GLN A 85 -8.58 19.02 -10.30
C GLN A 85 -8.15 17.62 -9.87
N LEU A 86 -7.02 17.15 -10.42
CA LEU A 86 -6.39 15.91 -10.00
C LEU A 86 -5.70 16.10 -8.63
N LEU A 87 -6.07 15.29 -7.67
CA LEU A 87 -5.52 15.29 -6.32
C LEU A 87 -4.86 13.95 -6.02
N SER A 88 -3.60 13.99 -5.57
CA SER A 88 -2.86 12.81 -5.16
C SER A 88 -1.84 13.15 -4.08
N ARG A 89 -2.03 12.63 -2.87
CA ARG A 89 -1.00 12.71 -1.80
C ARG A 89 0.21 11.85 -2.16
N ALA A 90 -0.02 10.68 -2.74
CA ALA A 90 1.04 9.81 -3.22
C ALA A 90 1.97 10.52 -4.21
N ALA A 91 1.41 11.35 -5.11
CA ALA A 91 2.19 12.13 -6.06
C ALA A 91 3.08 13.18 -5.38
N ARG A 92 2.58 13.83 -4.33
CA ARG A 92 3.38 14.80 -3.54
C ARG A 92 4.59 14.11 -2.90
N ILE A 93 4.38 12.96 -2.27
CA ILE A 93 5.49 12.17 -1.68
C ILE A 93 6.52 11.81 -2.75
N ILE A 94 6.07 11.34 -3.92
CA ILE A 94 6.96 10.96 -5.03
C ILE A 94 7.74 12.17 -5.56
N GLU A 95 7.11 13.33 -5.66
CA GLU A 95 7.75 14.59 -6.08
C GLU A 95 8.81 15.06 -5.08
N GLU A 96 8.51 15.03 -3.78
CA GLU A 96 9.46 15.39 -2.71
C GLU A 96 10.63 14.39 -2.59
N LEU A 97 10.46 13.13 -3.02
CA LEU A 97 11.53 12.14 -3.16
C LEU A 97 12.37 12.32 -4.43
N GLU A 98 12.13 13.39 -5.20
CA GLU A 98 12.84 13.72 -6.45
C GLU A 98 12.79 12.59 -7.49
N ILE A 99 11.70 11.85 -7.54
CA ILE A 99 11.47 10.84 -8.57
C ILE A 99 11.03 11.52 -9.87
N GLU A 100 11.63 11.08 -10.98
CA GLU A 100 11.39 11.66 -12.28
C GLU A 100 9.90 11.59 -12.71
N LYS A 101 9.31 12.75 -13.07
CA LYS A 101 7.89 12.83 -13.42
C LYS A 101 7.51 12.02 -14.67
N SER A 102 8.43 11.83 -15.58
CA SER A 102 8.21 11.08 -16.82
C SER A 102 7.85 9.61 -16.63
N VAL A 103 8.28 9.00 -15.51
CA VAL A 103 7.95 7.62 -15.19
C VAL A 103 6.62 7.48 -14.43
N VAL A 104 6.00 8.56 -13.96
CA VAL A 104 4.78 8.53 -13.14
C VAL A 104 3.53 8.59 -14.02
N GLN A 105 2.65 7.60 -13.85
CA GLN A 105 1.35 7.52 -14.51
C GLN A 105 0.23 7.44 -13.49
N PHE A 106 -0.78 8.30 -13.64
CA PHE A 106 -1.92 8.33 -12.73
C PHE A 106 -3.00 7.32 -13.11
N PHE A 107 -3.60 6.72 -12.09
CA PHE A 107 -4.90 6.06 -12.20
C PHE A 107 -5.88 6.69 -11.22
N THR A 108 -7.09 7.01 -11.71
CA THR A 108 -8.05 7.77 -10.94
C THR A 108 -9.07 6.88 -10.25
N LEU A 109 -9.10 6.92 -8.93
CA LEU A 109 -10.06 6.20 -8.12
C LEU A 109 -11.30 7.09 -7.85
N PRO A 110 -12.50 6.60 -8.16
CA PRO A 110 -13.73 7.36 -7.87
C PRO A 110 -13.98 7.41 -6.37
N MET A 111 -14.34 8.59 -5.85
CA MET A 111 -14.80 8.79 -4.48
C MET A 111 -16.26 8.29 -4.34
N SER A 112 -16.48 6.99 -4.53
CA SER A 112 -17.80 6.37 -4.53
C SER A 112 -17.88 5.19 -3.56
N LYS A 113 -19.06 5.01 -2.96
CA LYS A 113 -19.38 3.78 -2.22
C LYS A 113 -19.59 2.58 -3.15
N ASP A 114 -19.85 2.82 -4.43
CA ASP A 114 -19.98 1.79 -5.47
C ASP A 114 -18.61 1.20 -5.81
N ARG A 115 -18.36 0.01 -5.30
CA ARG A 115 -17.09 -0.71 -5.50
C ARG A 115 -16.89 -1.20 -6.93
N THR A 116 -17.95 -1.37 -7.70
CA THR A 116 -17.90 -1.81 -9.11
C THR A 116 -17.06 -0.86 -9.96
N LYS A 117 -17.20 0.45 -9.72
CA LYS A 117 -16.41 1.47 -10.43
C LYS A 117 -14.92 1.40 -10.07
N VAL A 118 -14.61 1.10 -8.81
CA VAL A 118 -13.24 0.93 -8.34
C VAL A 118 -12.59 -0.30 -8.98
N TRP A 119 -13.32 -1.42 -9.06
CA TRP A 119 -12.82 -2.65 -9.69
C TRP A 119 -12.47 -2.44 -11.16
N LYS A 120 -13.33 -1.74 -11.94
CA LYS A 120 -13.03 -1.41 -13.35
C LYS A 120 -11.73 -0.63 -13.52
N VAL A 121 -11.42 0.29 -12.59
CA VAL A 121 -10.14 1.02 -12.61
C VAL A 121 -8.98 0.07 -12.38
N TYR A 122 -9.10 -0.83 -11.40
CA TYR A 122 -8.05 -1.83 -11.14
C TYR A 122 -7.91 -2.86 -12.26
N ASP A 123 -8.98 -3.23 -12.95
CA ASP A 123 -8.90 -4.07 -14.14
C ASP A 123 -8.10 -3.39 -15.27
N THR A 124 -8.41 -2.12 -15.54
CA THR A 124 -7.66 -1.34 -16.52
C THR A 124 -6.18 -1.16 -16.12
N LEU A 125 -5.91 -0.95 -14.84
CA LEU A 125 -4.55 -0.85 -14.31
C LEU A 125 -3.80 -2.17 -14.44
N TYR A 126 -4.47 -3.30 -14.18
CA TYR A 126 -3.92 -4.63 -14.34
C TYR A 126 -3.43 -4.85 -15.78
N GLU A 127 -4.29 -4.59 -16.79
CA GLU A 127 -3.93 -4.77 -18.20
C GLU A 127 -2.74 -3.87 -18.61
N LYS A 128 -2.72 -2.63 -18.15
CA LYS A 128 -1.60 -1.70 -18.41
C LYS A 128 -0.29 -2.21 -17.79
N ALA A 129 -0.35 -2.70 -16.55
CA ALA A 129 0.83 -3.18 -15.83
C ALA A 129 1.37 -4.47 -16.48
N ILE A 130 0.50 -5.39 -16.92
CA ILE A 130 0.91 -6.58 -17.68
C ILE A 130 1.55 -6.18 -19.01
N SER A 131 0.91 -5.32 -19.80
CA SER A 131 1.47 -4.86 -21.07
C SER A 131 2.84 -4.17 -20.92
N ALA A 132 3.06 -3.46 -19.83
CA ALA A 132 4.35 -2.86 -19.55
C ALA A 132 5.40 -3.90 -19.13
N ARG A 133 5.02 -4.83 -18.25
CA ARG A 133 5.87 -5.94 -17.80
C ARG A 133 6.31 -6.84 -18.96
N ASP A 134 5.42 -7.14 -19.90
CA ASP A 134 5.71 -7.96 -21.08
C ASP A 134 6.70 -7.27 -22.05
N LYS A 135 6.85 -5.94 -21.91
CA LYS A 135 7.89 -5.13 -22.56
C LYS A 135 9.15 -4.97 -21.68
N GLU A 136 9.34 -5.88 -20.73
CA GLU A 136 10.49 -5.90 -19.79
C GLU A 136 10.64 -4.64 -18.94
N LYS A 137 9.54 -3.87 -18.73
CA LYS A 137 9.55 -2.70 -17.86
C LYS A 137 9.45 -3.10 -16.38
N LYS A 138 10.20 -2.40 -15.54
CA LYS A 138 10.07 -2.49 -14.09
C LYS A 138 8.88 -1.65 -13.65
N VAL A 139 7.79 -2.32 -13.32
CA VAL A 139 6.52 -1.70 -12.94
C VAL A 139 6.41 -1.61 -11.43
N VAL A 140 6.11 -0.41 -10.96
CA VAL A 140 5.80 -0.14 -9.55
C VAL A 140 4.36 0.39 -9.46
N ILE A 141 3.61 -0.08 -8.47
CA ILE A 141 2.30 0.45 -8.10
C ILE A 141 2.42 0.93 -6.66
N VAL A 142 2.10 2.20 -6.40
CA VAL A 142 2.29 2.79 -5.08
C VAL A 142 1.00 2.89 -4.28
N ALA A 143 1.14 2.87 -2.95
CA ALA A 143 0.06 3.13 -2.00
C ALA A 143 0.56 3.99 -0.84
N GLU A 144 -0.29 4.89 -0.34
CA GLU A 144 -0.07 5.62 0.91
C GLU A 144 -0.14 4.68 2.12
N GLY A 145 0.58 4.99 3.18
CA GLY A 145 0.72 4.14 4.35
C GLY A 145 1.47 2.85 4.03
N ASP A 146 0.90 1.72 4.45
CA ASP A 146 1.37 0.38 4.10
C ASP A 146 0.43 -0.28 3.08
N ALA A 147 0.97 -0.79 1.98
CA ALA A 147 0.22 -1.41 0.88
C ALA A 147 -0.51 -2.71 1.28
N GLY A 148 -0.16 -3.30 2.42
CA GLY A 148 -0.80 -4.50 2.98
C GLY A 148 -1.78 -4.20 4.11
N PHE A 149 -1.99 -2.92 4.47
CA PHE A 149 -2.79 -2.55 5.64
C PHE A 149 -3.95 -1.63 5.26
N TYR A 150 -5.17 -2.15 5.22
CA TYR A 150 -6.41 -1.46 4.84
C TYR A 150 -6.35 -0.68 3.51
N SER A 151 -5.51 -1.10 2.60
CA SER A 151 -5.33 -0.48 1.29
C SER A 151 -6.19 -1.15 0.24
N SER A 152 -6.87 -0.36 -0.60
CA SER A 152 -7.67 -0.87 -1.72
C SER A 152 -6.83 -1.50 -2.84
N ILE A 153 -5.51 -1.27 -2.84
CA ILE A 153 -4.57 -1.88 -3.79
C ILE A 153 -4.53 -3.42 -3.66
N GLN A 154 -5.06 -3.97 -2.56
CA GLN A 154 -5.23 -5.40 -2.36
C GLN A 154 -5.95 -6.05 -3.54
N TYR A 155 -7.00 -5.42 -4.10
CA TYR A 155 -7.78 -5.98 -5.21
C TYR A 155 -6.91 -6.33 -6.42
N ILE A 156 -6.02 -5.42 -6.81
CA ILE A 156 -5.14 -5.67 -7.95
C ILE A 156 -3.97 -6.60 -7.57
N TYR A 157 -3.48 -6.52 -6.33
CA TYR A 157 -2.44 -7.42 -5.82
C TYR A 157 -2.90 -8.88 -5.88
N ASP A 158 -4.11 -9.16 -5.38
CA ASP A 158 -4.69 -10.50 -5.37
C ASP A 158 -4.94 -10.99 -6.82
N LYS A 159 -5.43 -10.12 -7.71
CA LYS A 159 -5.63 -10.44 -9.13
C LYS A 159 -4.33 -10.85 -9.82
N PHE A 160 -3.20 -10.21 -9.55
CA PHE A 160 -1.91 -10.64 -10.08
C PHE A 160 -1.54 -12.05 -9.57
N LYS A 161 -1.72 -12.31 -8.28
CA LYS A 161 -1.42 -13.62 -7.68
C LYS A 161 -2.30 -14.75 -8.24
N GLU A 162 -3.59 -14.51 -8.37
CA GLU A 162 -4.55 -15.45 -8.98
C GLU A 162 -4.16 -15.83 -10.41
N ASN A 163 -3.63 -14.86 -11.16
CA ASN A 163 -3.12 -15.09 -12.52
C ASN A 163 -1.64 -15.54 -12.56
N ARG A 164 -1.07 -15.96 -11.41
CA ARG A 164 0.32 -16.46 -11.29
C ARG A 164 1.39 -15.46 -11.74
N ILE A 165 1.09 -14.18 -11.67
CA ILE A 165 2.06 -13.12 -11.93
C ILE A 165 2.88 -12.90 -10.66
N GLU A 166 4.21 -12.88 -10.82
CA GLU A 166 5.11 -12.61 -9.70
C GLU A 166 4.91 -11.18 -9.18
N VAL A 167 4.67 -11.06 -7.89
CA VAL A 167 4.49 -9.79 -7.19
C VAL A 167 5.47 -9.65 -6.03
N GLU A 168 5.93 -8.44 -5.79
CA GLU A 168 6.74 -8.07 -4.64
C GLU A 168 6.07 -6.91 -3.90
N ARG A 169 6.12 -6.88 -2.57
CA ARG A 169 5.61 -5.78 -1.77
C ARG A 169 6.66 -5.29 -0.79
N THR A 170 6.81 -3.97 -0.67
CA THR A 170 7.60 -3.34 0.39
C THR A 170 6.69 -2.94 1.53
N ALA A 171 7.12 -3.18 2.76
CA ALA A 171 6.43 -2.67 3.94
C ALA A 171 6.53 -1.14 4.03
N GLY A 172 5.56 -0.53 4.69
CA GLY A 172 5.53 0.91 4.95
C GLY A 172 5.12 1.20 6.39
N ILE A 173 5.12 2.47 6.77
CA ILE A 173 4.69 2.95 8.07
C ILE A 173 3.21 3.32 8.00
N PRO A 174 2.30 2.61 8.72
CA PRO A 174 0.91 3.01 8.83
C PRO A 174 0.76 4.36 9.55
N ALA A 175 -0.24 5.15 9.16
CA ALA A 175 -0.43 6.49 9.70
C ALA A 175 -0.57 6.56 11.23
N PHE A 176 -1.13 5.54 11.89
CA PHE A 176 -1.27 5.54 13.34
C PHE A 176 0.07 5.41 14.08
N ILE A 177 1.07 4.77 13.47
CA ILE A 177 2.43 4.71 14.04
C ILE A 177 3.06 6.10 14.03
N ALA A 178 2.97 6.81 12.90
CA ALA A 178 3.46 8.19 12.81
C ALA A 178 2.66 9.13 13.73
N ALA A 179 1.34 8.91 13.87
CA ALA A 179 0.50 9.66 14.81
C ALA A 179 0.97 9.52 16.27
N GLY A 180 1.34 8.31 16.69
CA GLY A 180 1.94 8.09 18.01
C GLY A 180 3.23 8.87 18.21
N ALA A 181 4.11 8.89 17.20
CA ALA A 181 5.35 9.66 17.24
C ALA A 181 5.08 11.18 17.32
N LEU A 182 4.14 11.69 16.49
CA LEU A 182 3.74 13.10 16.49
C LEU A 182 3.26 13.59 17.87
N ALA A 183 2.48 12.75 18.56
CA ALA A 183 1.92 13.09 19.87
C ALA A 183 2.83 12.71 21.06
N GLY A 184 4.00 12.10 20.82
CA GLY A 184 4.87 11.58 21.88
C GLY A 184 4.24 10.44 22.69
N LEU A 185 3.34 9.64 22.07
CA LEU A 185 2.63 8.57 22.74
C LEU A 185 3.34 7.23 22.60
N HIS A 186 3.44 6.50 23.71
CA HIS A 186 3.52 5.04 23.62
C HIS A 186 2.13 4.51 23.31
N ILE A 187 1.90 4.11 22.05
CA ILE A 187 0.57 3.64 21.58
C ILE A 187 0.13 2.44 22.42
N VAL A 188 1.03 1.49 22.67
CA VAL A 188 0.81 0.33 23.55
C VAL A 188 2.05 0.14 24.41
N LYS A 189 1.83 -0.19 25.67
CA LYS A 189 2.87 -0.62 26.60
C LYS A 189 3.02 -2.14 26.53
N GLN A 190 4.02 -2.67 27.28
CA GLN A 190 4.52 -4.04 27.16
C GLN A 190 3.46 -5.14 27.22
N GLU A 191 2.43 -4.98 28.05
CA GLU A 191 1.38 -5.99 28.26
C GLU A 191 0.00 -5.58 27.69
N GLU A 192 -0.08 -4.38 27.10
CA GLU A 192 -1.32 -3.89 26.51
C GLU A 192 -1.56 -4.51 25.13
N GLN A 193 -2.82 -4.65 24.78
CA GLN A 193 -3.25 -5.10 23.46
C GLN A 193 -3.79 -3.95 22.65
N ILE A 194 -3.59 -4.01 21.33
CA ILE A 194 -4.10 -3.02 20.38
C ILE A 194 -5.16 -3.63 19.46
N ILE A 195 -6.26 -2.91 19.27
CA ILE A 195 -7.29 -3.24 18.29
C ILE A 195 -7.31 -2.14 17.23
N VAL A 196 -7.01 -2.47 15.98
CA VAL A 196 -7.09 -1.51 14.88
C VAL A 196 -8.37 -1.73 14.08
N ILE A 197 -9.16 -0.67 13.90
CA ILE A 197 -10.49 -0.72 13.30
C ILE A 197 -10.51 0.18 12.04
N PRO A 198 -11.12 -0.26 10.93
CA PRO A 198 -11.17 0.52 9.69
C PRO A 198 -12.29 1.59 9.66
N GLY A 199 -12.83 2.01 10.80
CA GLY A 199 -14.07 2.80 10.90
C GLY A 199 -15.31 1.88 10.85
N MET A 200 -16.48 2.42 10.58
CA MET A 200 -17.74 1.67 10.45
C MET A 200 -18.11 0.84 11.70
N LEU A 201 -18.28 1.51 12.83
CA LEU A 201 -18.78 0.88 14.06
C LEU A 201 -19.81 1.80 14.73
N THR A 202 -20.69 1.19 15.50
CA THR A 202 -21.66 1.88 16.33
C THR A 202 -21.05 2.38 17.64
N ALA A 203 -21.74 3.29 18.33
CA ALA A 203 -21.33 3.74 19.65
C ALA A 203 -21.30 2.59 20.69
N GLU A 204 -22.25 1.65 20.57
CA GLU A 204 -22.31 0.48 21.45
C GLU A 204 -21.08 -0.45 21.25
N GLU A 205 -20.74 -0.74 19.98
CA GLU A 205 -19.57 -1.56 19.64
C GLU A 205 -18.26 -0.92 20.09
N LEU A 206 -18.13 0.41 19.90
CA LEU A 206 -16.95 1.14 20.35
C LEU A 206 -16.88 1.15 21.89
N SER A 207 -18.00 1.42 22.57
CA SER A 207 -18.07 1.39 24.04
C SER A 207 -17.71 0.03 24.62
N LYS A 208 -18.17 -1.06 24.01
CA LYS A 208 -17.78 -2.42 24.41
C LYS A 208 -16.26 -2.63 24.30
N LYS A 209 -15.65 -2.17 23.20
CA LYS A 209 -14.21 -2.26 22.99
C LYS A 209 -13.41 -1.42 23.99
N ILE A 210 -13.85 -0.20 24.30
CA ILE A 210 -13.22 0.66 25.31
C ILE A 210 -13.21 -0.05 26.67
N LYS A 211 -14.31 -0.68 27.06
CA LYS A 211 -14.44 -1.41 28.32
C LYS A 211 -13.54 -2.65 28.44
N THR A 212 -12.97 -3.14 27.33
CA THR A 212 -12.00 -4.26 27.40
C THR A 212 -10.63 -3.85 27.91
N GLY A 213 -10.35 -2.54 28.04
CA GLY A 213 -9.05 -2.02 28.43
C GLY A 213 -7.98 -2.12 27.34
N ASN A 214 -8.35 -2.51 26.11
CA ASN A 214 -7.42 -2.52 24.98
C ASN A 214 -7.24 -1.12 24.42
N VAL A 215 -6.05 -0.83 23.90
CA VAL A 215 -5.83 0.36 23.09
C VAL A 215 -6.57 0.22 21.76
N ILE A 216 -7.29 1.25 21.35
CA ILE A 216 -8.08 1.21 20.12
C ILE A 216 -7.54 2.26 19.14
N VAL A 217 -7.25 1.82 17.93
CA VAL A 217 -6.96 2.70 16.80
C VAL A 217 -8.12 2.66 15.82
N ILE A 218 -8.72 3.81 15.54
CA ILE A 218 -9.76 3.93 14.52
C ILE A 218 -9.16 4.62 13.29
N MET A 219 -9.06 3.87 12.20
CA MET A 219 -8.71 4.40 10.89
C MET A 219 -9.98 4.83 10.15
N LYS A 220 -9.85 5.76 9.17
CA LYS A 220 -11.01 6.26 8.37
C LYS A 220 -12.13 6.81 9.26
N LEU A 221 -11.76 7.64 10.21
CA LEU A 221 -12.59 8.14 11.29
C LEU A 221 -13.87 8.86 10.82
N SER A 222 -13.85 9.46 9.62
CA SER A 222 -15.01 10.13 9.02
C SER A 222 -16.27 9.24 8.87
N GLN A 223 -16.13 7.93 9.00
CA GLN A 223 -17.23 6.96 8.87
C GLN A 223 -17.92 6.65 10.20
N CYS A 224 -17.39 7.12 11.34
CA CYS A 224 -17.93 6.81 12.69
C CYS A 224 -17.97 8.03 13.62
N VAL A 225 -18.22 9.22 13.07
CA VAL A 225 -18.25 10.51 13.82
C VAL A 225 -19.16 10.43 15.04
N GLU A 226 -20.44 10.06 14.85
CA GLU A 226 -21.44 9.97 15.91
C GLU A 226 -21.06 8.93 16.99
N ALA A 227 -20.52 7.81 16.59
CA ALA A 227 -20.06 6.77 17.52
C ALA A 227 -18.95 7.31 18.43
N VAL A 228 -17.97 8.00 17.86
CA VAL A 228 -16.86 8.61 18.61
C VAL A 228 -17.36 9.72 19.54
N HIS A 229 -18.16 10.67 19.04
CA HIS A 229 -18.71 11.76 19.86
C HIS A 229 -19.53 11.23 21.03
N THR A 230 -20.31 10.18 20.83
CA THR A 230 -21.07 9.52 21.88
C THR A 230 -20.16 8.85 22.91
N CYS A 231 -19.14 8.11 22.48
CA CYS A 231 -18.20 7.45 23.39
C CYS A 231 -17.35 8.45 24.19
N ILE A 232 -16.98 9.61 23.60
CA ILE A 232 -16.33 10.70 24.35
C ILE A 232 -17.19 11.13 25.54
N ARG A 233 -18.51 11.21 25.40
CA ARG A 233 -19.41 11.56 26.51
C ARG A 233 -19.55 10.45 27.54
N LEU A 234 -19.64 9.18 27.07
CA LEU A 234 -19.89 8.02 27.94
C LEU A 234 -18.67 7.54 28.72
N HIS A 235 -17.47 7.86 28.28
CA HIS A 235 -16.20 7.38 28.88
C HIS A 235 -15.34 8.58 29.31
N PRO A 236 -15.65 9.27 30.44
CA PRO A 236 -14.94 10.48 30.88
C PRO A 236 -13.46 10.22 31.21
N GLU A 237 -13.13 9.03 31.71
CA GLU A 237 -11.76 8.67 32.13
C GLU A 237 -10.87 8.15 30.99
N THR A 238 -11.42 7.97 29.80
CA THR A 238 -10.69 7.44 28.63
C THR A 238 -10.02 8.57 27.86
N ASN A 239 -8.78 8.39 27.46
CA ASN A 239 -8.05 9.36 26.64
C ASN A 239 -8.35 9.15 25.17
N PHE A 240 -8.77 10.21 24.47
CA PHE A 240 -9.01 10.22 23.03
C PHE A 240 -7.97 11.13 22.37
N HIS A 241 -7.14 10.55 21.52
CA HIS A 241 -6.11 11.26 20.77
C HIS A 241 -6.54 11.33 19.31
N TYR A 242 -6.85 12.53 18.84
CA TYR A 242 -7.36 12.80 17.51
C TYR A 242 -6.29 13.37 16.61
N PHE A 243 -6.22 12.87 15.36
CA PHE A 243 -5.20 13.26 14.40
C PHE A 243 -5.82 13.51 13.01
N GLU A 244 -5.31 14.52 12.32
CA GLU A 244 -5.59 14.81 10.90
C GLU A 244 -4.29 14.93 10.13
N ASN A 245 -4.30 14.49 8.86
CA ASN A 245 -3.24 14.71 7.88
C ASN A 245 -1.82 14.34 8.34
N VAL A 246 -1.69 13.34 9.19
CA VAL A 246 -0.40 12.91 9.77
C VAL A 246 0.65 12.70 8.69
N GLY A 247 1.87 13.21 8.94
CA GLY A 247 3.01 13.16 8.04
C GLY A 247 2.96 14.22 6.93
N THR A 248 2.14 15.24 7.04
CA THR A 248 2.11 16.35 6.07
C THR A 248 2.29 17.69 6.77
N GLY A 249 2.61 18.76 6.02
CA GLY A 249 2.67 20.12 6.58
C GLY A 249 1.34 20.65 7.16
N GLU A 250 0.24 19.90 6.95
CA GLU A 250 -1.10 20.22 7.49
C GLU A 250 -1.51 19.28 8.63
N GLU A 251 -0.54 18.58 9.23
CA GLU A 251 -0.85 17.66 10.32
C GLU A 251 -1.39 18.38 11.56
N PHE A 252 -2.35 17.75 12.22
CA PHE A 252 -2.99 18.27 13.41
C PHE A 252 -3.20 17.18 14.45
N TYR A 253 -2.95 17.51 15.70
CA TYR A 253 -3.18 16.66 16.86
C TYR A 253 -3.90 17.42 17.97
N THR A 254 -4.84 16.74 18.64
CA THR A 254 -5.42 17.20 19.91
C THR A 254 -5.93 16.02 20.75
N SER A 255 -5.82 16.17 22.07
CA SER A 255 -6.47 15.32 23.06
C SER A 255 -7.59 16.05 23.82
N ASP A 256 -7.83 17.33 23.50
CA ASP A 256 -8.93 18.10 24.10
C ASP A 256 -10.29 17.58 23.61
N ARG A 257 -11.02 16.98 24.54
CA ARG A 257 -12.34 16.38 24.30
C ARG A 257 -13.35 17.38 23.72
N LYS A 258 -13.31 18.65 24.15
CA LYS A 258 -14.19 19.71 23.66
C LYS A 258 -13.88 20.09 22.22
N GLN A 259 -12.59 20.13 21.88
CA GLN A 259 -12.16 20.35 20.50
C GLN A 259 -12.58 19.19 19.60
N ILE A 260 -12.33 17.95 20.03
CA ILE A 260 -12.70 16.75 19.25
C ILE A 260 -14.21 16.71 18.98
N GLN A 261 -15.05 17.00 19.97
CA GLN A 261 -16.51 17.01 19.84
C GLN A 261 -17.06 18.07 18.87
N ARG A 262 -16.29 19.11 18.55
CA ARG A 262 -16.66 20.17 17.60
C ARG A 262 -16.19 19.86 16.17
N LYS A 263 -15.32 18.85 16.01
CA LYS A 263 -14.73 18.51 14.71
C LYS A 263 -15.68 17.72 13.83
N ILE A 264 -15.65 18.05 12.55
CA ILE A 264 -16.11 17.18 11.46
C ILE A 264 -14.87 16.45 10.98
N PHE A 265 -14.84 15.12 11.15
CA PHE A 265 -13.63 14.33 10.84
C PHE A 265 -13.42 14.23 9.33
N PRO A 266 -12.29 14.76 8.79
CA PRO A 266 -11.97 14.63 7.38
C PRO A 266 -11.60 13.19 7.01
N TYR A 267 -11.44 12.91 5.72
CA TYR A 267 -11.09 11.56 5.23
C TYR A 267 -9.75 11.08 5.81
N PHE A 268 -8.75 11.96 5.84
CA PHE A 268 -7.43 11.64 6.39
C PHE A 268 -7.36 11.97 7.89
N SER A 269 -8.19 11.30 8.66
CA SER A 269 -8.17 11.39 10.12
C SER A 269 -8.18 10.00 10.76
N LEU A 270 -7.60 9.95 11.95
CA LEU A 270 -7.57 8.75 12.78
C LEU A 270 -7.66 9.12 14.25
N MET A 271 -7.94 8.13 15.09
CA MET A 271 -8.01 8.29 16.54
C MET A 271 -7.29 7.14 17.23
N ILE A 272 -6.57 7.46 18.29
CA ILE A 272 -6.02 6.49 19.24
C ILE A 272 -6.75 6.70 20.56
N ILE A 273 -7.27 5.62 21.15
CA ILE A 273 -8.03 5.63 22.41
C ILE A 273 -7.30 4.75 23.41
N GLN A 274 -6.98 5.34 24.59
CA GLN A 274 -6.22 4.69 25.68
C GLN A 274 -6.91 4.85 27.03
#